data_3a06144c57136c81fc287ec6321122e0
#
_entry.id   3a06144c57136c81fc287ec6321122e0
#
_cell.length_a   1.000
_cell.length_b   1.000
_cell.length_c   1.000
_cell.angle_alpha   90.00
_cell.angle_beta   90.00
_cell.angle_gamma   90.00
#
_symmetry.space_group_name_H-M   'P 1'
#
loop_
_entity.id
_entity.type
_entity.pdbx_description
1 polymer ?
#
loop_
_entity_poly.entity_id
_entity_poly.type
_entity_poly.pdbx_seq_one_letter_code
_entity_poly.pdbx_strand_id
1 'polypeptide(L)'
;RLPELHDAGSALAMTGGRRRLIAVASVLLLASCAGVQNPYYDPAKPHHTAGGFRNLDPDARIGGGFLRWQWARRLNGLPKPPDAAHRDWRVAPDLALLRSPAVNPSVTWIGHASVLLRLGGINVLTDPHFSERASPVRFAGPKRYHPPGVALVDLPQIDAVVISHNHYDHLDVDSVRQLHQRSGGTLHFFVPLGLKPWFAELGIDSVTELDWWDHAEFKGVRFTLTPAQHWSARSLFDRNRTLWGGWAISAPDLHFFFIGDTGYSPDFGEIGRRLGPFDLAAIPIGAYEPRWFMRAQHVDPAEALRIHRDLRARQSLGVHWGAFEMADEALDEPPRALAAARREAGIAASEFFVLRVGETRRLAPRPFIAAGPGR
;
A
#
# COMPACT_ATOMS: atom_id res chain seq x y z
N ARG A 1 -26.79 82.71 -32.57
CA ARG A 1 -25.36 82.99 -32.27
C ARG A 1 -25.00 82.09 -31.07
N LEU A 2 -24.27 81.05 -31.35
CA LEU A 2 -23.69 80.16 -30.36
C LEU A 2 -22.21 80.55 -30.13
N PRO A 3 -21.63 80.44 -28.95
CA PRO A 3 -20.21 80.48 -28.77
C PRO A 3 -19.67 79.01 -28.61
N GLU A 4 -18.51 78.81 -29.25
CA GLU A 4 -17.71 77.62 -29.18
C GLU A 4 -17.17 77.34 -27.77
N LEU A 5 -17.16 76.09 -27.36
CA LEU A 5 -16.47 75.60 -26.18
C LEU A 5 -15.24 74.75 -26.62
N HIS A 6 -14.06 75.22 -26.21
CA HIS A 6 -12.79 74.55 -26.35
C HIS A 6 -12.72 73.28 -25.52
N ASP A 7 -12.34 72.23 -26.15
CA ASP A 7 -12.01 70.94 -25.57
C ASP A 7 -10.58 70.99 -24.99
N ALA A 8 -10.45 70.73 -23.68
CA ALA A 8 -9.15 70.57 -23.03
C ALA A 8 -9.01 69.10 -22.57
N GLY A 9 -8.31 68.34 -23.40
CA GLY A 9 -8.00 66.95 -23.08
C GLY A 9 -7.11 66.79 -21.85
N SER A 10 -7.58 66.05 -20.89
CA SER A 10 -6.77 65.56 -19.78
C SER A 10 -6.39 64.10 -20.02
N ALA A 11 -5.15 63.88 -20.48
CA ALA A 11 -4.55 62.54 -20.55
C ALA A 11 -4.18 62.07 -19.13
N LEU A 12 -4.97 61.19 -18.56
CA LEU A 12 -4.64 60.50 -17.28
C LEU A 12 -3.59 59.43 -17.54
N ALA A 13 -2.40 59.63 -17.04
CA ALA A 13 -1.29 58.68 -17.06
C ALA A 13 -1.60 57.46 -16.18
N MET A 14 -2.12 56.39 -16.77
CA MET A 14 -2.27 55.05 -16.12
C MET A 14 -1.06 54.14 -16.49
N THR A 15 0.11 54.38 -15.93
CA THR A 15 1.32 53.57 -16.28
C THR A 15 2.08 53.00 -15.08
N GLY A 16 1.71 53.27 -13.82
CA GLY A 16 2.46 52.76 -12.64
C GLY A 16 1.92 51.48 -12.01
N GLY A 17 0.59 51.27 -12.01
CA GLY A 17 -0.04 50.18 -11.29
C GLY A 17 0.03 48.81 -12.01
N ARG A 18 -0.13 48.81 -13.33
CA ARG A 18 -0.11 47.55 -14.13
C ARG A 18 1.27 46.89 -14.19
N ARG A 19 2.37 47.65 -14.24
CA ARG A 19 3.73 47.14 -14.24
C ARG A 19 4.10 46.50 -12.89
N ARG A 20 3.64 47.00 -11.76
CA ARG A 20 3.87 46.43 -10.43
C ARG A 20 3.06 45.14 -10.19
N LEU A 21 1.81 45.06 -10.67
CA LEU A 21 1.00 43.84 -10.61
C LEU A 21 1.55 42.72 -11.48
N ILE A 22 2.07 43.01 -12.69
CA ILE A 22 2.70 41.99 -13.56
C ILE A 22 4.02 41.52 -12.95
N ALA A 23 4.83 42.40 -12.33
CA ALA A 23 6.07 42.02 -11.68
C ALA A 23 5.83 41.14 -10.43
N VAL A 24 4.82 41.43 -9.61
CA VAL A 24 4.43 40.63 -8.46
C VAL A 24 3.88 39.28 -8.87
N ALA A 25 3.04 39.22 -9.94
CA ALA A 25 2.54 37.97 -10.48
C ALA A 25 3.66 37.12 -11.09
N SER A 26 4.66 37.71 -11.74
CA SER A 26 5.82 37.00 -12.31
C SER A 26 6.76 36.49 -11.19
N VAL A 27 6.95 37.22 -10.11
CA VAL A 27 7.74 36.78 -8.96
C VAL A 27 7.03 35.64 -8.20
N LEU A 28 5.70 35.69 -8.07
CA LEU A 28 4.91 34.60 -7.48
C LEU A 28 4.90 33.34 -8.38
N LEU A 29 4.90 33.52 -9.72
CA LEU A 29 5.03 32.40 -10.66
C LEU A 29 6.44 31.79 -10.66
N LEU A 30 7.50 32.59 -10.49
CA LEU A 30 8.87 32.10 -10.42
C LEU A 30 9.19 31.45 -9.05
N ALA A 31 8.61 31.90 -7.97
CA ALA A 31 8.69 31.26 -6.66
C ALA A 31 7.94 29.91 -6.61
N SER A 32 6.92 29.72 -7.47
CA SER A 32 6.18 28.46 -7.62
C SER A 32 6.97 27.39 -8.41
N CYS A 33 8.06 27.75 -9.08
CA CYS A 33 8.90 26.82 -9.87
C CYS A 33 10.09 26.24 -9.09
N ALA A 34 10.34 26.65 -7.85
CA ALA A 34 11.21 25.93 -6.95
C ALA A 34 10.44 24.70 -6.45
N GLY A 35 10.36 23.64 -7.29
CA GLY A 35 9.78 22.36 -6.89
C GLY A 35 10.37 21.94 -5.55
N VAL A 36 9.51 21.59 -4.59
CA VAL A 36 9.95 21.07 -3.29
C VAL A 36 10.89 19.90 -3.57
N GLN A 37 12.17 20.09 -3.30
CA GLN A 37 13.19 19.06 -3.50
C GLN A 37 12.90 17.88 -2.58
N ASN A 38 13.12 16.68 -3.09
CA ASN A 38 13.09 15.46 -2.30
C ASN A 38 14.21 15.51 -1.26
N PRO A 39 13.93 15.60 0.05
CA PRO A 39 14.98 15.69 1.09
C PRO A 39 15.80 14.39 1.20
N TYR A 40 15.30 13.29 0.62
CA TYR A 40 15.96 11.98 0.62
C TYR A 40 16.77 11.73 -0.67
N TYR A 41 16.84 12.70 -1.58
CA TYR A 41 17.45 12.49 -2.89
C TYR A 41 18.92 12.06 -2.79
N ASP A 42 19.18 10.85 -3.30
CA ASP A 42 20.52 10.30 -3.48
C ASP A 42 20.72 9.96 -4.97
N PRO A 43 21.64 10.64 -5.69
CA PRO A 43 21.86 10.40 -7.11
C PRO A 43 22.45 9.01 -7.41
N ALA A 44 23.01 8.31 -6.43
CA ALA A 44 23.50 6.95 -6.57
C ALA A 44 22.39 5.90 -6.57
N LYS A 45 21.17 6.26 -6.12
CA LYS A 45 20.01 5.37 -6.05
C LYS A 45 19.10 5.57 -7.27
N PRO A 46 18.94 4.59 -8.15
CA PRO A 46 18.23 4.76 -9.43
C PRO A 46 16.74 5.07 -9.28
N HIS A 47 16.14 4.74 -8.15
CA HIS A 47 14.73 5.03 -7.85
C HIS A 47 14.50 6.40 -7.21
N HIS A 48 15.56 7.13 -6.84
CA HIS A 48 15.45 8.50 -6.34
C HIS A 48 15.40 9.51 -7.49
N THR A 49 14.58 10.54 -7.34
CA THR A 49 14.53 11.69 -8.24
C THR A 49 14.56 12.97 -7.40
N ALA A 50 14.92 14.09 -8.03
CA ALA A 50 14.92 15.39 -7.35
C ALA A 50 13.52 15.79 -6.80
N GLY A 51 12.43 15.25 -7.37
CA GLY A 51 11.05 15.54 -6.95
C GLY A 51 10.38 14.46 -6.09
N GLY A 52 11.04 13.32 -5.85
CA GLY A 52 10.45 12.17 -5.12
C GLY A 52 11.09 10.85 -5.53
N PHE A 53 10.27 9.85 -5.89
CA PHE A 53 10.71 8.49 -6.21
C PHE A 53 10.12 8.00 -7.54
N ARG A 54 10.68 6.92 -8.09
CA ARG A 54 10.20 6.29 -9.33
C ARG A 54 10.39 4.77 -9.30
N ASN A 55 9.64 4.05 -10.14
CA ASN A 55 9.88 2.63 -10.39
C ASN A 55 11.21 2.40 -11.12
N LEU A 56 11.78 1.21 -10.96
CA LEU A 56 13.00 0.83 -11.69
C LEU A 56 12.72 0.50 -13.15
N ASP A 57 11.54 -0.05 -13.45
CA ASP A 57 11.10 -0.28 -14.82
C ASP A 57 10.67 1.05 -15.48
N PRO A 58 11.42 1.55 -16.49
CA PRO A 58 11.10 2.79 -17.15
C PRO A 58 9.83 2.71 -18.03
N ASP A 59 9.42 1.50 -18.41
CA ASP A 59 8.25 1.25 -19.24
C ASP A 59 6.96 1.12 -18.41
N ALA A 60 7.07 1.00 -17.09
CA ALA A 60 5.94 0.99 -16.16
C ALA A 60 5.26 2.37 -16.08
N ARG A 61 4.47 2.70 -17.09
CA ARG A 61 3.72 3.96 -17.16
C ARG A 61 2.44 3.86 -16.33
N ILE A 62 2.51 4.32 -15.09
CA ILE A 62 1.37 4.37 -14.17
C ILE A 62 0.69 5.74 -14.28
N GLY A 63 -0.65 5.77 -14.38
CA GLY A 63 -1.47 6.98 -14.20
C GLY A 63 -2.01 7.65 -15.45
N GLY A 64 -1.79 7.11 -16.66
CA GLY A 64 -2.46 7.59 -17.87
C GLY A 64 -3.88 7.02 -18.01
N GLY A 65 -4.88 7.87 -18.29
CA GLY A 65 -6.23 7.38 -18.65
C GLY A 65 -7.24 7.25 -17.51
N PHE A 66 -6.95 7.76 -16.30
CA PHE A 66 -7.89 7.72 -15.17
C PHE A 66 -9.28 8.28 -15.51
N LEU A 67 -9.37 9.43 -16.16
CA LEU A 67 -10.66 10.01 -16.58
C LEU A 67 -11.39 9.14 -17.61
N ARG A 68 -10.64 8.55 -18.56
CA ARG A 68 -11.18 7.60 -19.54
C ARG A 68 -11.73 6.36 -18.83
N TRP A 69 -11.01 5.82 -17.86
CA TRP A 69 -11.44 4.68 -17.05
C TRP A 69 -12.71 5.02 -16.27
N GLN A 70 -12.76 6.14 -15.55
CA GLN A 70 -13.94 6.56 -14.78
C GLN A 70 -15.17 6.79 -15.67
N TRP A 71 -14.96 7.33 -16.87
CA TRP A 71 -16.03 7.50 -17.86
C TRP A 71 -16.55 6.16 -18.37
N ALA A 72 -15.66 5.22 -18.71
CA ALA A 72 -16.01 3.87 -19.15
C ALA A 72 -16.82 3.12 -18.05
N ARG A 73 -16.40 3.21 -16.79
CA ARG A 73 -17.12 2.64 -15.63
C ARG A 73 -18.57 3.15 -15.57
N ARG A 74 -18.74 4.46 -15.73
CA ARG A 74 -20.05 5.10 -15.65
C ARG A 74 -20.98 4.64 -16.80
N LEU A 75 -20.43 4.50 -18.01
CA LEU A 75 -21.19 4.05 -19.16
C LEU A 75 -21.55 2.56 -19.10
N ASN A 76 -20.66 1.74 -18.56
CA ASN A 76 -20.80 0.27 -18.55
C ASN A 76 -21.41 -0.28 -17.24
N GLY A 77 -21.78 0.59 -16.28
CA GLY A 77 -22.34 0.15 -15.01
C GLY A 77 -21.34 -0.64 -14.14
N LEU A 78 -20.05 -0.33 -14.25
CA LEU A 78 -19.00 -0.96 -13.45
C LEU A 78 -18.81 -0.21 -12.11
N PRO A 79 -18.26 -0.87 -11.05
CA PRO A 79 -17.80 -2.25 -11.02
C PRO A 79 -18.92 -3.27 -11.06
N LYS A 80 -18.58 -4.52 -11.40
CA LYS A 80 -19.54 -5.63 -11.37
C LYS A 80 -19.97 -5.90 -9.92
N PRO A 81 -21.27 -6.16 -9.67
CA PRO A 81 -21.70 -6.59 -8.34
C PRO A 81 -21.10 -7.96 -7.99
N PRO A 82 -20.88 -8.26 -6.69
CA PRO A 82 -20.46 -9.60 -6.30
C PRO A 82 -21.57 -10.63 -6.59
N ASP A 83 -21.17 -11.86 -6.87
CA ASP A 83 -22.10 -12.97 -7.03
C ASP A 83 -22.83 -13.26 -5.71
N ALA A 84 -24.15 -13.40 -5.76
CA ALA A 84 -24.99 -13.62 -4.57
C ALA A 84 -24.63 -14.91 -3.81
N ALA A 85 -24.06 -15.91 -4.48
CA ALA A 85 -23.65 -17.19 -3.88
C ALA A 85 -22.42 -17.07 -2.97
N HIS A 86 -21.69 -15.93 -2.97
CA HIS A 86 -20.42 -15.76 -2.29
C HIS A 86 -20.47 -14.76 -1.14
N ARG A 87 -21.64 -14.54 -0.54
CA ARG A 87 -21.83 -13.55 0.55
C ARG A 87 -21.13 -13.92 1.86
N ASP A 88 -20.72 -15.18 2.07
CA ASP A 88 -20.12 -15.67 3.30
C ASP A 88 -18.59 -15.78 3.23
N TRP A 89 -17.94 -14.66 2.92
CA TRP A 89 -16.45 -14.61 2.99
C TRP A 89 -15.90 -14.42 4.39
N ARG A 90 -16.76 -14.34 5.39
CA ARG A 90 -16.38 -14.08 6.78
C ARG A 90 -16.57 -15.31 7.65
N VAL A 91 -15.70 -15.39 8.64
CA VAL A 91 -15.85 -16.31 9.78
C VAL A 91 -15.69 -15.55 11.08
N ALA A 92 -16.28 -16.06 12.13
CA ALA A 92 -15.97 -15.57 13.47
C ALA A 92 -14.47 -15.82 13.75
N PRO A 93 -13.72 -14.79 14.18
CA PRO A 93 -12.31 -14.98 14.51
C PRO A 93 -12.15 -15.87 15.75
N ASP A 94 -11.11 -16.68 15.77
CA ASP A 94 -10.72 -17.45 16.95
C ASP A 94 -10.01 -16.54 17.96
N LEU A 95 -10.78 -15.83 18.77
CA LEU A 95 -10.26 -14.89 19.76
C LEU A 95 -9.43 -15.60 20.84
N ALA A 96 -9.71 -16.88 21.14
CA ALA A 96 -8.93 -17.65 22.09
C ALA A 96 -7.51 -17.89 21.55
N LEU A 97 -7.40 -18.24 20.27
CA LEU A 97 -6.11 -18.37 19.59
C LEU A 97 -5.37 -17.04 19.53
N LEU A 98 -6.06 -15.94 19.14
CA LEU A 98 -5.44 -14.63 19.01
C LEU A 98 -4.92 -14.08 20.34
N ARG A 99 -5.58 -14.38 21.45
CA ARG A 99 -5.20 -13.96 22.81
C ARG A 99 -4.26 -14.93 23.52
N SER A 100 -4.03 -16.11 22.95
CA SER A 100 -3.13 -17.11 23.53
C SER A 100 -1.70 -16.57 23.63
N PRO A 101 -1.01 -16.70 24.76
CA PRO A 101 0.40 -16.34 24.89
C PRO A 101 1.32 -17.32 24.14
N ALA A 102 0.84 -18.52 23.82
CA ALA A 102 1.60 -19.50 23.02
C ALA A 102 1.74 -18.99 21.60
N VAL A 103 2.93 -18.53 21.25
CA VAL A 103 3.24 -17.98 19.93
C VAL A 103 3.70 -19.11 19.01
N ASN A 104 2.76 -19.76 18.35
CA ASN A 104 3.06 -20.52 17.15
C ASN A 104 2.91 -19.58 15.94
N PRO A 105 3.74 -19.69 14.90
CA PRO A 105 3.57 -18.89 13.72
C PRO A 105 2.16 -19.03 13.17
N SER A 106 1.50 -17.89 12.92
CA SER A 106 0.15 -17.89 12.38
C SER A 106 -0.13 -16.62 11.59
N VAL A 107 -1.08 -16.73 10.67
CA VAL A 107 -1.58 -15.63 9.85
C VAL A 107 -3.08 -15.53 9.98
N THR A 108 -3.59 -14.32 10.24
CA THR A 108 -5.03 -14.02 10.28
C THR A 108 -5.34 -12.95 9.26
N TRP A 109 -6.27 -13.21 8.35
CA TRP A 109 -6.66 -12.20 7.39
C TRP A 109 -7.76 -11.29 7.95
N ILE A 110 -7.41 -10.02 8.17
CA ILE A 110 -8.35 -9.00 8.68
C ILE A 110 -9.26 -8.50 7.55
N GLY A 111 -8.76 -8.54 6.31
CA GLY A 111 -9.41 -8.05 5.10
C GLY A 111 -8.55 -7.06 4.33
N HIS A 112 -8.77 -6.93 3.02
CA HIS A 112 -7.96 -6.14 2.11
C HIS A 112 -6.46 -6.52 2.21
N ALA A 113 -5.57 -5.55 2.45
CA ALA A 113 -4.14 -5.75 2.67
C ALA A 113 -3.77 -5.94 4.15
N SER A 114 -4.76 -5.89 5.07
CA SER A 114 -4.53 -6.02 6.50
C SER A 114 -4.42 -7.48 6.91
N VAL A 115 -3.23 -7.88 7.34
CA VAL A 115 -2.90 -9.23 7.81
C VAL A 115 -2.25 -9.13 9.18
N LEU A 116 -2.76 -9.90 10.14
CA LEU A 116 -2.12 -10.08 11.44
C LEU A 116 -1.23 -11.32 11.40
N LEU A 117 0.04 -11.11 11.67
CA LEU A 117 1.06 -12.15 11.76
C LEU A 117 1.49 -12.33 13.20
N ARG A 118 1.72 -13.58 13.58
CA ARG A 118 2.39 -13.95 14.82
C ARG A 118 3.66 -14.71 14.47
N LEU A 119 4.82 -14.13 14.76
CA LEU A 119 6.13 -14.70 14.44
C LEU A 119 7.18 -14.14 15.39
N GLY A 120 8.21 -14.91 15.69
CA GLY A 120 9.33 -14.46 16.53
C GLY A 120 8.93 -13.96 17.91
N GLY A 121 7.78 -14.39 18.43
CA GLY A 121 7.28 -13.94 19.72
C GLY A 121 6.56 -12.58 19.70
N ILE A 122 6.34 -11.97 18.53
CA ILE A 122 5.65 -10.68 18.36
C ILE A 122 4.42 -10.77 17.45
N ASN A 123 3.55 -9.78 17.57
CA ASN A 123 2.41 -9.57 16.69
C ASN A 123 2.69 -8.41 15.73
N VAL A 124 2.66 -8.69 14.44
CA VAL A 124 2.89 -7.71 13.36
C VAL A 124 1.61 -7.54 12.55
N LEU A 125 1.25 -6.30 12.25
CA LEU A 125 0.08 -5.98 11.43
C LEU A 125 0.53 -5.27 10.14
N THR A 126 0.02 -5.72 8.99
CA THR A 126 0.30 -5.08 7.69
C THR A 126 -0.82 -4.12 7.33
N ASP A 127 -0.49 -2.96 6.77
CA ASP A 127 -1.40 -1.95 6.19
C ASP A 127 -2.76 -1.89 6.90
N PRO A 128 -2.82 -1.50 8.19
CA PRO A 128 -4.03 -1.60 9.00
C PRO A 128 -5.10 -0.63 8.50
N HIS A 129 -6.22 -1.20 8.05
CA HIS A 129 -7.37 -0.42 7.62
C HIS A 129 -8.65 -0.95 8.29
N PHE A 130 -9.17 -0.20 9.27
CA PHE A 130 -10.38 -0.54 10.02
C PHE A 130 -11.55 0.41 9.74
N SER A 131 -11.30 1.53 9.05
CA SER A 131 -12.32 2.51 8.68
C SER A 131 -13.33 1.96 7.69
N GLU A 132 -14.50 2.61 7.64
CA GLU A 132 -15.58 2.25 6.72
C GLU A 132 -15.24 2.55 5.26
N ARG A 133 -14.37 3.54 5.01
CA ARG A 133 -14.01 3.99 3.65
C ARG A 133 -12.50 4.14 3.48
N ALA A 134 -12.03 3.76 2.32
CA ALA A 134 -10.70 4.07 1.82
C ALA A 134 -10.72 5.48 1.17
N SER A 135 -10.67 6.53 1.99
CA SER A 135 -10.90 7.89 1.52
C SER A 135 -10.40 8.94 2.53
N PRO A 136 -10.01 10.14 2.05
CA PRO A 136 -9.71 11.28 2.94
C PRO A 136 -10.94 11.81 3.67
N VAL A 137 -12.15 11.45 3.22
CA VAL A 137 -13.42 11.94 3.79
C VAL A 137 -14.37 10.79 4.11
N ARG A 138 -15.18 10.95 5.15
CA ARG A 138 -16.08 9.88 5.64
C ARG A 138 -17.35 9.68 4.81
N PHE A 139 -17.73 10.65 3.98
CA PHE A 139 -18.99 10.65 3.23
C PHE A 139 -18.86 10.19 1.77
N ALA A 140 -17.63 10.11 1.23
CA ALA A 140 -17.38 9.74 -0.16
C ALA A 140 -16.17 8.80 -0.29
N GLY A 141 -15.99 8.18 -1.47
CA GLY A 141 -14.93 7.22 -1.76
C GLY A 141 -15.34 5.77 -1.53
N PRO A 142 -14.48 4.80 -1.87
CA PRO A 142 -14.77 3.38 -1.76
C PRO A 142 -15.22 2.98 -0.36
N LYS A 143 -16.41 2.40 -0.26
CA LYS A 143 -16.96 1.91 1.00
C LYS A 143 -16.58 0.45 1.19
N ARG A 144 -16.25 0.08 2.43
CA ARG A 144 -15.97 -1.30 2.79
C ARG A 144 -17.23 -2.16 2.62
N TYR A 145 -17.09 -3.26 1.91
CA TYR A 145 -18.19 -4.20 1.64
C TYR A 145 -18.58 -5.02 2.89
N HIS A 146 -17.61 -5.38 3.71
CA HIS A 146 -17.81 -6.13 4.96
C HIS A 146 -16.97 -5.52 6.09
N PRO A 147 -17.36 -5.65 7.37
CA PRO A 147 -16.52 -5.26 8.50
C PRO A 147 -15.17 -5.98 8.50
N PRO A 148 -14.12 -5.44 9.17
CA PRO A 148 -12.88 -6.16 9.41
C PRO A 148 -13.13 -7.52 10.08
N GLY A 149 -12.35 -8.53 9.73
CA GLY A 149 -12.50 -9.91 10.20
C GLY A 149 -12.25 -10.08 11.71
N VAL A 150 -11.38 -9.21 12.25
CA VAL A 150 -11.18 -9.03 13.69
C VAL A 150 -11.42 -7.56 13.97
N ALA A 151 -12.28 -7.25 14.96
CA ALA A 151 -12.47 -5.86 15.35
C ALA A 151 -11.18 -5.31 16.00
N LEU A 152 -10.91 -4.02 15.84
CA LEU A 152 -9.70 -3.40 16.39
C LEU A 152 -9.57 -3.62 17.89
N VAL A 153 -10.70 -3.59 18.62
CA VAL A 153 -10.74 -3.82 20.08
C VAL A 153 -10.43 -5.27 20.49
N ASP A 154 -10.61 -6.23 19.56
CA ASP A 154 -10.36 -7.65 19.77
C ASP A 154 -8.96 -8.10 19.35
N LEU A 155 -8.18 -7.23 18.71
CA LEU A 155 -6.79 -7.52 18.37
C LEU A 155 -5.98 -7.82 19.63
N PRO A 156 -4.99 -8.72 19.57
CA PRO A 156 -3.97 -8.84 20.61
C PRO A 156 -3.17 -7.53 20.70
N GLN A 157 -2.27 -7.45 21.67
CA GLN A 157 -1.25 -6.39 21.69
C GLN A 157 -0.45 -6.47 20.41
N ILE A 158 -0.43 -5.38 19.62
CA ILE A 158 0.37 -5.28 18.40
C ILE A 158 1.73 -4.67 18.77
N ASP A 159 2.81 -5.33 18.36
CA ASP A 159 4.18 -4.90 18.61
C ASP A 159 4.70 -4.03 17.48
N ALA A 160 4.40 -4.40 16.22
CA ALA A 160 4.86 -3.68 15.04
C ALA A 160 3.76 -3.56 13.99
N VAL A 161 3.80 -2.47 13.24
CA VAL A 161 3.01 -2.25 12.02
C VAL A 161 3.95 -1.99 10.88
N VAL A 162 3.73 -2.62 9.73
CA VAL A 162 4.41 -2.28 8.47
C VAL A 162 3.42 -1.60 7.53
N ILE A 163 3.84 -0.50 6.89
CA ILE A 163 3.07 0.22 5.87
C ILE A 163 3.79 0.06 4.53
N SER A 164 3.07 -0.40 3.50
CA SER A 164 3.64 -0.57 2.17
C SER A 164 3.75 0.75 1.40
N HIS A 165 2.74 1.59 1.47
CA HIS A 165 2.68 2.91 0.82
C HIS A 165 1.55 3.77 1.40
N ASN A 166 1.40 5.01 0.89
CA ASN A 166 0.53 6.00 1.51
C ASN A 166 -0.89 6.09 0.95
N HIS A 167 -1.36 5.23 0.04
CA HIS A 167 -2.73 5.27 -0.43
C HIS A 167 -3.72 5.08 0.71
N TYR A 168 -4.95 5.61 0.53
CA TYR A 168 -5.96 5.66 1.60
C TYR A 168 -6.47 4.31 2.06
N ASP A 169 -6.33 3.27 1.25
CA ASP A 169 -6.71 1.89 1.56
C ASP A 169 -5.61 1.09 2.25
N HIS A 170 -4.39 1.65 2.37
CA HIS A 170 -3.23 1.07 3.06
C HIS A 170 -2.80 1.87 4.29
N LEU A 171 -2.84 3.19 4.23
CA LEU A 171 -2.51 4.09 5.34
C LEU A 171 -3.76 4.84 5.82
N ASP A 172 -4.51 4.20 6.71
CA ASP A 172 -5.73 4.73 7.32
C ASP A 172 -5.41 5.48 8.61
N VAL A 173 -5.68 6.79 8.62
CA VAL A 173 -5.35 7.68 9.75
C VAL A 173 -6.07 7.29 11.05
N ASP A 174 -7.34 6.89 10.95
CA ASP A 174 -8.13 6.53 12.13
C ASP A 174 -7.63 5.20 12.72
N SER A 175 -7.24 4.24 11.88
CA SER A 175 -6.62 2.98 12.31
C SER A 175 -5.28 3.20 13.01
N VAL A 176 -4.40 4.01 12.40
CA VAL A 176 -3.08 4.34 12.97
C VAL A 176 -3.22 4.99 14.33
N ARG A 177 -4.10 6.02 14.47
CA ARG A 177 -4.35 6.70 15.75
C ARG A 177 -4.87 5.75 16.83
N GLN A 178 -5.88 4.93 16.51
CA GLN A 178 -6.47 4.01 17.46
C GLN A 178 -5.48 2.92 17.91
N LEU A 179 -4.68 2.37 16.99
CA LEU A 179 -3.64 1.40 17.30
C LEU A 179 -2.57 2.01 18.21
N HIS A 180 -2.09 3.21 17.90
CA HIS A 180 -1.12 3.93 18.71
C HIS A 180 -1.65 4.20 20.13
N GLN A 181 -2.86 4.76 20.24
CA GLN A 181 -3.50 5.02 21.54
C GLN A 181 -3.67 3.75 22.37
N ARG A 182 -4.15 2.68 21.74
CA ARG A 182 -4.35 1.37 22.40
C ARG A 182 -3.04 0.74 22.89
N SER A 183 -1.94 0.98 22.21
CA SER A 183 -0.63 0.39 22.54
C SER A 183 0.03 1.02 23.77
N GLY A 184 -0.45 2.17 24.24
CA GLY A 184 0.22 2.92 25.30
C GLY A 184 1.64 3.35 24.93
N GLY A 185 1.94 3.54 23.63
CA GLY A 185 3.25 3.96 23.11
C GLY A 185 4.25 2.82 22.86
N THR A 186 3.85 1.56 23.00
CA THR A 186 4.75 0.40 22.78
C THR A 186 4.77 -0.08 21.33
N LEU A 187 3.84 0.38 20.48
CA LEU A 187 3.75 0.04 19.07
C LEU A 187 4.83 0.75 18.27
N HIS A 188 5.52 0.02 17.40
CA HIS A 188 6.50 0.55 16.46
C HIS A 188 6.00 0.47 15.00
N PHE A 189 6.19 1.54 14.22
CA PHE A 189 5.83 1.60 12.81
C PHE A 189 7.06 1.50 11.93
N PHE A 190 7.05 0.61 10.94
CA PHE A 190 8.04 0.55 9.86
C PHE A 190 7.40 1.05 8.58
N VAL A 191 8.00 2.04 7.96
CA VAL A 191 7.40 2.76 6.84
C VAL A 191 8.44 3.05 5.75
N PRO A 192 8.05 3.22 4.48
CA PRO A 192 8.92 3.72 3.43
C PRO A 192 9.33 5.18 3.65
N LEU A 193 10.45 5.59 3.05
CA LEU A 193 10.95 6.96 3.10
C LEU A 193 9.87 8.00 2.76
N GLY A 194 9.87 9.10 3.50
CA GLY A 194 8.97 10.24 3.34
C GLY A 194 7.67 10.13 4.15
N LEU A 195 7.42 9.01 4.86
CA LEU A 195 6.21 8.85 5.67
C LEU A 195 6.38 9.28 7.13
N LYS A 196 7.58 9.30 7.68
CA LYS A 196 7.83 9.70 9.09
C LYS A 196 7.28 11.09 9.44
N PRO A 197 7.38 12.13 8.58
CA PRO A 197 6.76 13.42 8.86
C PRO A 197 5.25 13.33 9.06
N TRP A 198 4.56 12.50 8.27
CA TRP A 198 3.10 12.29 8.42
C TRP A 198 2.74 11.67 9.78
N PHE A 199 3.56 10.74 10.29
CA PHE A 199 3.38 10.18 11.64
C PHE A 199 3.69 11.21 12.73
N ALA A 200 4.71 12.04 12.53
CA ALA A 200 5.06 13.12 13.47
C ALA A 200 3.91 14.16 13.62
N GLU A 201 3.19 14.47 12.53
CA GLU A 201 1.99 15.33 12.57
C GLU A 201 0.85 14.69 13.42
N LEU A 202 0.86 13.38 13.62
CA LEU A 202 -0.07 12.67 14.50
C LEU A 202 0.45 12.53 15.94
N GLY A 203 1.66 13.02 16.23
CA GLY A 203 2.33 12.86 17.53
C GLY A 203 2.88 11.45 17.75
N ILE A 204 3.25 10.73 16.69
CA ILE A 204 3.76 9.36 16.72
C ILE A 204 5.24 9.38 16.35
N ASP A 205 6.12 9.17 17.33
CA ASP A 205 7.58 9.21 17.14
C ASP A 205 8.20 7.82 16.97
N SER A 206 7.51 6.75 17.37
CA SER A 206 7.99 5.37 17.30
C SER A 206 7.90 4.84 15.86
N VAL A 207 8.68 5.45 14.95
CA VAL A 207 8.66 5.22 13.50
C VAL A 207 10.07 5.06 12.95
N THR A 208 10.30 3.95 12.25
CA THR A 208 11.51 3.72 11.45
C THR A 208 11.18 3.83 9.97
N GLU A 209 11.79 4.79 9.27
CA GLU A 209 11.76 4.89 7.81
C GLU A 209 12.89 4.08 7.21
N LEU A 210 12.59 3.34 6.13
CA LEU A 210 13.58 2.59 5.36
C LEU A 210 13.49 2.92 3.87
N ASP A 211 14.63 2.81 3.20
CA ASP A 211 14.73 2.79 1.75
C ASP A 211 14.71 1.36 1.23
N TRP A 212 14.59 1.15 -0.08
CA TRP A 212 14.70 -0.18 -0.69
C TRP A 212 16.02 -0.84 -0.35
N TRP A 213 15.93 -2.08 0.12
CA TRP A 213 17.03 -2.93 0.59
C TRP A 213 17.60 -2.57 1.98
N ASP A 214 17.15 -1.47 2.58
CA ASP A 214 17.47 -1.17 3.96
C ASP A 214 16.68 -2.08 4.91
N HIS A 215 17.23 -2.31 6.10
CA HIS A 215 16.58 -3.12 7.13
C HIS A 215 16.79 -2.54 8.52
N ALA A 216 15.87 -2.92 9.41
CA ALA A 216 15.98 -2.65 10.84
C ALA A 216 15.57 -3.90 11.63
N GLU A 217 16.10 -4.01 12.85
CA GLU A 217 15.73 -5.09 13.76
C GLU A 217 14.92 -4.55 14.93
N PHE A 218 13.87 -5.30 15.28
CA PHE A 218 13.01 -4.97 16.39
C PHE A 218 12.58 -6.26 17.09
N LYS A 219 12.85 -6.37 18.42
CA LYS A 219 12.52 -7.55 19.23
C LYS A 219 12.98 -8.88 18.62
N GLY A 220 14.17 -8.90 17.98
CA GLY A 220 14.71 -10.11 17.36
C GLY A 220 14.12 -10.47 15.98
N VAL A 221 13.28 -9.62 15.42
CA VAL A 221 12.72 -9.76 14.07
C VAL A 221 13.32 -8.69 13.15
N ARG A 222 13.75 -9.11 11.96
CA ARG A 222 14.29 -8.21 10.92
C ARG A 222 13.20 -7.80 9.94
N PHE A 223 13.09 -6.50 9.69
CA PHE A 223 12.20 -5.86 8.73
C PHE A 223 13.03 -5.26 7.61
N THR A 224 12.88 -5.74 6.38
CA THR A 224 13.59 -5.21 5.20
C THR A 224 12.56 -4.65 4.22
N LEU A 225 12.74 -3.39 3.80
CA LEU A 225 11.93 -2.81 2.72
C LEU A 225 12.49 -3.24 1.36
N THR A 226 11.62 -3.65 0.45
CA THR A 226 12.00 -4.12 -0.88
C THR A 226 11.30 -3.34 -1.97
N PRO A 227 11.84 -3.32 -3.22
CA PRO A 227 11.15 -2.73 -4.35
C PRO A 227 9.76 -3.33 -4.59
N ALA A 228 8.85 -2.50 -5.10
CA ALA A 228 7.59 -2.87 -5.71
C ALA A 228 7.30 -1.92 -6.86
N GLN A 229 6.52 -2.36 -7.86
CA GLN A 229 6.13 -1.53 -8.98
C GLN A 229 4.78 -0.87 -8.71
N HIS A 230 4.82 0.28 -8.05
CA HIS A 230 3.61 1.00 -7.66
C HIS A 230 3.86 2.52 -7.66
N TRP A 231 3.11 3.26 -6.88
CA TRP A 231 3.20 4.70 -6.73
C TRP A 231 2.61 5.14 -5.38
N SER A 232 2.78 6.41 -5.06
CA SER A 232 2.24 7.00 -3.84
C SER A 232 1.56 8.33 -4.11
N ALA A 233 0.45 8.61 -3.44
CA ALA A 233 -0.18 9.92 -3.35
C ALA A 233 -1.31 9.92 -2.31
N ARG A 234 -1.52 11.07 -1.66
CA ARG A 234 -2.69 11.37 -0.82
C ARG A 234 -3.39 12.66 -1.26
N SER A 235 -2.79 13.40 -2.18
CA SER A 235 -3.31 14.64 -2.75
C SER A 235 -2.99 14.73 -4.24
N LEU A 236 -3.47 15.80 -4.89
CA LEU A 236 -3.15 16.07 -6.30
C LEU A 236 -1.69 16.55 -6.51
N PHE A 237 -0.96 16.87 -5.42
CA PHE A 237 0.33 17.56 -5.49
C PHE A 237 1.49 16.79 -4.87
N ASP A 238 1.25 15.60 -4.29
CA ASP A 238 2.26 14.81 -3.58
C ASP A 238 2.58 13.47 -4.24
N ARG A 239 2.20 13.29 -5.53
CA ARG A 239 2.49 12.06 -6.27
C ARG A 239 3.97 11.71 -6.20
N ASN A 240 4.25 10.46 -5.76
CA ASN A 240 5.59 9.88 -5.64
C ASN A 240 6.56 10.65 -4.72
N ARG A 241 6.05 11.48 -3.81
CA ARG A 241 6.88 12.18 -2.81
C ARG A 241 7.27 11.30 -1.63
N THR A 242 6.53 10.21 -1.39
CA THR A 242 6.91 9.16 -0.46
C THR A 242 7.25 7.90 -1.25
N LEU A 243 8.14 7.08 -0.73
CA LEU A 243 8.48 5.80 -1.32
C LEU A 243 7.35 4.78 -1.08
N TRP A 244 7.39 3.65 -1.77
CA TRP A 244 6.52 2.48 -1.62
C TRP A 244 7.37 1.21 -1.67
N GLY A 245 6.82 0.07 -1.21
CA GLY A 245 7.54 -1.19 -1.29
C GLY A 245 6.86 -2.33 -0.56
N GLY A 246 7.44 -3.50 -0.69
CA GLY A 246 7.09 -4.70 0.06
C GLY A 246 7.98 -4.88 1.28
N TRP A 247 7.58 -5.75 2.19
CA TRP A 247 8.30 -6.03 3.43
C TRP A 247 8.69 -7.51 3.52
N ALA A 248 9.99 -7.78 3.62
CA ALA A 248 10.48 -9.06 4.07
C ALA A 248 10.65 -9.02 5.60
N ILE A 249 9.91 -9.89 6.30
CA ILE A 249 9.87 -9.96 7.77
C ILE A 249 10.44 -11.31 8.17
N SER A 250 11.63 -11.29 8.77
CA SER A 250 12.40 -12.50 9.09
C SER A 250 12.49 -12.70 10.59
N ALA A 251 11.91 -13.79 11.05
CA ALA A 251 12.04 -14.29 12.42
C ALA A 251 12.65 -15.70 12.42
N PRO A 252 13.13 -16.20 13.57
CA PRO A 252 13.69 -17.56 13.66
C PRO A 252 12.71 -18.67 13.26
N ASP A 253 11.40 -18.46 13.50
CA ASP A 253 10.32 -19.42 13.28
C ASP A 253 9.52 -19.22 11.99
N LEU A 254 9.64 -18.06 11.34
CA LEU A 254 8.92 -17.74 10.09
C LEU A 254 9.66 -16.68 9.27
N HIS A 255 9.74 -16.89 7.96
CA HIS A 255 10.18 -15.91 6.99
C HIS A 255 9.00 -15.51 6.10
N PHE A 256 8.50 -14.30 6.29
CA PHE A 256 7.29 -13.80 5.66
C PHE A 256 7.59 -12.67 4.68
N PHE A 257 6.83 -12.61 3.59
CA PHE A 257 6.86 -11.50 2.64
C PHE A 257 5.48 -10.88 2.48
N PHE A 258 5.38 -9.58 2.65
CA PHE A 258 4.19 -8.76 2.37
C PHE A 258 4.51 -7.82 1.21
N ILE A 259 3.81 -7.95 0.08
CA ILE A 259 4.13 -7.16 -1.11
C ILE A 259 3.58 -5.73 -1.02
N GLY A 260 2.40 -5.52 -0.40
CA GLY A 260 1.59 -4.34 -0.62
C GLY A 260 0.93 -4.38 -2.00
N ASP A 261 0.88 -3.24 -2.69
CA ASP A 261 0.37 -3.15 -4.07
C ASP A 261 1.50 -3.12 -5.09
N THR A 262 1.29 -3.79 -6.21
CA THR A 262 2.29 -3.85 -7.26
C THR A 262 1.73 -4.28 -8.62
N GLY A 263 2.27 -3.74 -9.70
CA GLY A 263 2.34 -4.42 -10.99
C GLY A 263 3.43 -5.49 -10.98
N TYR A 264 3.42 -6.39 -11.96
CA TYR A 264 4.51 -7.34 -12.10
C TYR A 264 5.80 -6.65 -12.55
N SER A 265 6.91 -6.94 -11.86
CA SER A 265 8.25 -6.48 -12.23
C SER A 265 9.31 -7.58 -12.03
N PRO A 266 10.48 -7.48 -12.70
CA PRO A 266 11.61 -8.39 -12.48
C PRO A 266 12.19 -8.34 -11.06
N ASP A 267 11.85 -7.30 -10.28
CA ASP A 267 12.34 -7.13 -8.91
C ASP A 267 12.02 -8.32 -8.01
N PHE A 268 10.90 -9.02 -8.26
CA PHE A 268 10.51 -10.20 -7.46
C PHE A 268 11.49 -11.34 -7.58
N GLY A 269 12.08 -11.57 -8.78
CA GLY A 269 13.17 -12.53 -8.96
C GLY A 269 14.42 -12.14 -8.15
N GLU A 270 14.76 -10.88 -8.10
CA GLU A 270 15.88 -10.36 -7.31
C GLU A 270 15.59 -10.49 -5.80
N ILE A 271 14.37 -10.17 -5.35
CA ILE A 271 13.94 -10.35 -3.97
C ILE A 271 14.03 -11.83 -3.57
N GLY A 272 13.50 -12.74 -4.41
CA GLY A 272 13.58 -14.18 -4.16
C GLY A 272 15.02 -14.71 -4.11
N ARG A 273 15.91 -14.14 -4.92
CA ARG A 273 17.33 -14.51 -4.94
C ARG A 273 18.07 -14.01 -3.70
N ARG A 274 17.83 -12.76 -3.27
CA ARG A 274 18.54 -12.12 -2.13
C ARG A 274 17.99 -12.55 -0.78
N LEU A 275 16.69 -12.60 -0.66
CA LEU A 275 16.01 -12.77 0.63
C LEU A 275 15.21 -14.07 0.74
N GLY A 276 14.84 -14.73 -0.36
CA GLY A 276 14.10 -16.00 -0.35
C GLY A 276 14.96 -17.21 0.04
N PRO A 277 14.36 -18.38 0.18
CA PRO A 277 12.93 -18.66 0.02
C PRO A 277 12.10 -18.16 1.21
N PHE A 278 10.86 -17.76 0.94
CA PHE A 278 9.90 -17.36 1.96
C PHE A 278 9.01 -18.53 2.37
N ASP A 279 8.66 -18.62 3.65
CA ASP A 279 7.72 -19.64 4.13
C ASP A 279 6.28 -19.27 3.74
N LEU A 280 5.94 -17.98 3.79
CA LEU A 280 4.66 -17.44 3.36
C LEU A 280 4.86 -16.07 2.70
N ALA A 281 4.16 -15.81 1.59
CA ALA A 281 4.04 -14.50 0.98
C ALA A 281 2.57 -14.06 0.93
N ALA A 282 2.26 -12.82 1.33
CA ALA A 282 0.96 -12.21 1.08
C ALA A 282 1.03 -11.42 -0.23
N ILE A 283 0.28 -11.87 -1.24
CA ILE A 283 0.35 -11.39 -2.62
C ILE A 283 -1.02 -10.83 -3.02
N PRO A 284 -1.11 -9.59 -3.55
CA PRO A 284 -2.37 -9.04 -4.03
C PRO A 284 -2.90 -9.85 -5.20
N ILE A 285 -4.23 -10.05 -5.25
CA ILE A 285 -4.90 -10.78 -6.33
C ILE A 285 -6.13 -10.02 -6.86
N GLY A 286 -6.42 -8.82 -6.36
CA GLY A 286 -7.53 -7.97 -6.76
C GLY A 286 -7.09 -6.61 -7.28
N ALA A 287 -8.06 -5.80 -7.69
CA ALA A 287 -7.90 -4.49 -8.30
C ALA A 287 -7.17 -4.52 -9.67
N TYR A 288 -7.39 -5.57 -10.48
CA TYR A 288 -6.64 -5.80 -11.70
C TYR A 288 -7.36 -5.37 -13.00
N GLU A 289 -8.68 -5.15 -13.01
CA GLU A 289 -9.40 -4.72 -14.20
C GLU A 289 -9.72 -3.21 -14.22
N PRO A 290 -9.67 -2.60 -15.42
CA PRO A 290 -9.29 -3.16 -16.72
C PRO A 290 -7.77 -3.22 -16.88
N ARG A 291 -7.26 -4.29 -17.46
CA ARG A 291 -5.80 -4.52 -17.59
C ARG A 291 -5.04 -3.37 -18.27
N TRP A 292 -5.66 -2.69 -19.26
CA TRP A 292 -5.02 -1.56 -19.96
C TRP A 292 -4.69 -0.38 -19.03
N PHE A 293 -5.36 -0.27 -17.88
CA PHE A 293 -5.14 0.77 -16.88
C PHE A 293 -4.42 0.24 -15.64
N MET A 294 -4.79 -0.96 -15.17
CA MET A 294 -4.33 -1.52 -13.89
C MET A 294 -3.01 -2.27 -13.99
N ARG A 295 -2.67 -2.87 -15.13
CA ARG A 295 -1.52 -3.81 -15.26
C ARG A 295 -0.20 -3.25 -14.75
N ALA A 296 0.06 -1.96 -14.94
CA ALA A 296 1.31 -1.35 -14.51
C ALA A 296 1.44 -1.19 -12.99
N GLN A 297 0.33 -1.31 -12.26
CA GLN A 297 0.25 -1.01 -10.80
C GLN A 297 -0.42 -2.09 -9.96
N HIS A 298 -1.13 -3.03 -10.58
CA HIS A 298 -1.80 -4.15 -9.92
C HIS A 298 -1.67 -5.42 -10.77
N VAL A 299 -1.22 -6.50 -10.16
CA VAL A 299 -1.13 -7.82 -10.78
C VAL A 299 -2.50 -8.48 -10.84
N ASP A 300 -2.73 -9.26 -11.90
CA ASP A 300 -3.82 -10.23 -11.94
C ASP A 300 -3.42 -11.56 -11.25
N PRO A 301 -4.37 -12.48 -11.01
CA PRO A 301 -4.07 -13.76 -10.37
C PRO A 301 -3.01 -14.62 -11.08
N ALA A 302 -2.86 -14.52 -12.40
CA ALA A 302 -1.82 -15.26 -13.14
C ALA A 302 -0.44 -14.64 -12.91
N GLU A 303 -0.34 -13.32 -12.91
CA GLU A 303 0.88 -12.60 -12.55
C GLU A 303 1.23 -12.81 -11.06
N ALA A 304 0.24 -12.92 -10.17
CA ALA A 304 0.47 -13.27 -8.75
C ALA A 304 1.13 -14.65 -8.59
N LEU A 305 0.76 -15.65 -9.42
CA LEU A 305 1.44 -16.95 -9.44
C LEU A 305 2.89 -16.86 -9.94
N ARG A 306 3.19 -15.95 -10.87
CA ARG A 306 4.59 -15.69 -11.27
C ARG A 306 5.38 -15.14 -10.09
N ILE A 307 4.83 -14.15 -9.38
CA ILE A 307 5.47 -13.59 -8.17
C ILE A 307 5.71 -14.66 -7.11
N HIS A 308 4.73 -15.55 -6.86
CA HIS A 308 4.89 -16.67 -5.94
C HIS A 308 6.13 -17.52 -6.28
N ARG A 309 6.34 -17.83 -7.57
CA ARG A 309 7.51 -18.57 -8.04
C ARG A 309 8.80 -17.76 -7.95
N ASP A 310 8.78 -16.50 -8.40
CA ASP A 310 9.93 -15.60 -8.40
C ASP A 310 10.45 -15.35 -6.97
N LEU A 311 9.56 -15.19 -6.00
CA LEU A 311 9.88 -15.09 -4.57
C LEU A 311 10.39 -16.42 -3.97
N ARG A 312 10.24 -17.55 -4.68
CA ARG A 312 10.51 -18.90 -4.17
C ARG A 312 9.70 -19.16 -2.89
N ALA A 313 8.47 -18.65 -2.82
CA ALA A 313 7.61 -18.82 -1.66
C ALA A 313 7.12 -20.29 -1.57
N ARG A 314 7.18 -20.87 -0.36
CA ARG A 314 6.61 -22.21 -0.11
C ARG A 314 5.09 -22.16 -0.11
N GLN A 315 4.54 -21.11 0.44
CA GLN A 315 3.10 -20.83 0.44
C GLN A 315 2.85 -19.36 0.12
N SER A 316 1.68 -19.06 -0.45
CA SER A 316 1.21 -17.68 -0.62
C SER A 316 -0.25 -17.53 -0.21
N LEU A 317 -0.57 -16.40 0.39
CA LEU A 317 -1.91 -15.95 0.75
C LEU A 317 -2.35 -14.86 -0.23
N GLY A 318 -3.48 -15.06 -0.91
CA GLY A 318 -4.10 -14.03 -1.74
C GLY A 318 -4.78 -12.97 -0.89
N VAL A 319 -4.34 -11.72 -1.04
CA VAL A 319 -4.86 -10.53 -0.33
C VAL A 319 -5.35 -9.47 -1.31
N HIS A 320 -5.76 -8.31 -0.81
CA HIS A 320 -6.18 -7.14 -1.58
C HIS A 320 -7.41 -7.40 -2.48
N TRP A 321 -8.42 -8.11 -1.96
CA TRP A 321 -9.67 -8.40 -2.65
C TRP A 321 -10.86 -8.36 -1.70
N GLY A 322 -12.07 -8.25 -2.24
CA GLY A 322 -13.33 -8.44 -1.52
C GLY A 322 -13.73 -7.32 -0.55
N ALA A 323 -12.87 -6.35 -0.26
CA ALA A 323 -13.13 -5.33 0.75
C ALA A 323 -13.68 -4.02 0.18
N PHE A 324 -13.09 -3.51 -0.90
CA PHE A 324 -13.43 -2.23 -1.52
C PHE A 324 -13.60 -2.39 -3.04
N GLU A 325 -14.58 -1.70 -3.61
CA GLU A 325 -14.78 -1.62 -5.07
C GLU A 325 -13.81 -0.60 -5.67
N MET A 326 -12.59 -1.04 -6.01
CA MET A 326 -11.52 -0.18 -6.51
C MET A 326 -11.18 -0.40 -7.99
N ALA A 327 -11.75 -1.43 -8.61
CA ALA A 327 -11.51 -1.83 -9.99
C ALA A 327 -12.80 -2.35 -10.65
N ASP A 328 -12.72 -2.92 -11.83
CA ASP A 328 -13.90 -3.27 -12.64
C ASP A 328 -14.35 -4.72 -12.49
N GLU A 329 -13.50 -5.61 -11.95
CA GLU A 329 -13.88 -6.97 -11.61
C GLU A 329 -14.84 -7.01 -10.41
N ALA A 330 -15.62 -8.08 -10.29
CA ALA A 330 -16.45 -8.31 -9.11
C ALA A 330 -15.61 -8.58 -7.87
N LEU A 331 -16.06 -8.11 -6.70
CA LEU A 331 -15.34 -8.29 -5.43
C LEU A 331 -14.98 -9.75 -5.09
N ASP A 332 -15.78 -10.72 -5.59
CA ASP A 332 -15.60 -12.15 -5.38
C ASP A 332 -14.96 -12.88 -6.57
N GLU A 333 -14.61 -12.16 -7.63
CA GLU A 333 -13.95 -12.72 -8.81
C GLU A 333 -12.50 -13.16 -8.55
N PRO A 334 -11.65 -12.38 -7.81
CA PRO A 334 -10.24 -12.69 -7.65
C PRO A 334 -9.93 -14.10 -7.11
N PRO A 335 -10.59 -14.63 -6.07
CA PRO A 335 -10.34 -16.00 -5.61
C PRO A 335 -10.73 -17.07 -6.63
N ARG A 336 -11.77 -16.84 -7.47
CA ARG A 336 -12.16 -17.75 -8.54
C ARG A 336 -11.12 -17.73 -9.68
N ALA A 337 -10.67 -16.55 -10.07
CA ALA A 337 -9.63 -16.37 -11.06
C ALA A 337 -8.28 -17.00 -10.60
N LEU A 338 -7.92 -16.81 -9.32
CA LEU A 338 -6.76 -17.49 -8.73
C LEU A 338 -6.89 -19.01 -8.79
N ALA A 339 -8.06 -19.55 -8.44
CA ALA A 339 -8.30 -21.00 -8.51
C ALA A 339 -8.18 -21.56 -9.94
N ALA A 340 -8.64 -20.80 -10.95
CA ALA A 340 -8.46 -21.15 -12.36
C ALA A 340 -6.98 -21.12 -12.78
N ALA A 341 -6.30 -20.01 -12.51
CA ALA A 341 -4.88 -19.85 -12.84
C ALA A 341 -3.99 -20.90 -12.16
N ARG A 342 -4.26 -21.27 -10.89
CA ARG A 342 -3.53 -22.35 -10.20
C ARG A 342 -3.68 -23.69 -10.89
N ARG A 343 -4.91 -24.07 -11.31
CA ARG A 343 -5.14 -25.34 -12.02
C ARG A 343 -4.35 -25.38 -13.32
N GLU A 344 -4.35 -24.30 -14.07
CA GLU A 344 -3.60 -24.16 -15.31
C GLU A 344 -2.08 -24.26 -15.08
N ALA A 345 -1.59 -23.65 -14.00
CA ALA A 345 -0.18 -23.63 -13.65
C ALA A 345 0.31 -24.86 -12.88
N GLY A 346 -0.58 -25.80 -12.51
CA GLY A 346 -0.25 -27.00 -11.72
C GLY A 346 0.16 -26.69 -10.27
N ILE A 347 -0.31 -25.56 -9.70
CA ILE A 347 -0.02 -25.14 -8.33
C ILE A 347 -1.14 -25.62 -7.40
N ALA A 348 -0.77 -26.31 -6.32
CA ALA A 348 -1.72 -26.83 -5.36
C ALA A 348 -2.47 -25.75 -4.59
N ALA A 349 -3.71 -26.03 -4.17
CA ALA A 349 -4.50 -25.10 -3.35
C ALA A 349 -3.88 -24.82 -1.98
N SER A 350 -3.02 -25.70 -1.49
CA SER A 350 -2.25 -25.52 -0.25
C SER A 350 -1.03 -24.62 -0.42
N GLU A 351 -0.51 -24.48 -1.65
CA GLU A 351 0.66 -23.67 -1.97
C GLU A 351 0.28 -22.21 -2.17
N PHE A 352 -0.83 -21.94 -2.88
CA PHE A 352 -1.35 -20.58 -2.99
C PHE A 352 -2.85 -20.57 -2.64
N PHE A 353 -3.18 -20.04 -1.50
CA PHE A 353 -4.52 -20.11 -0.91
C PHE A 353 -5.11 -18.71 -0.65
N VAL A 354 -6.40 -18.68 -0.40
CA VAL A 354 -7.11 -17.55 0.19
C VAL A 354 -7.66 -17.97 1.54
N LEU A 355 -7.85 -17.01 2.43
CA LEU A 355 -8.55 -17.18 3.70
C LEU A 355 -9.90 -16.46 3.62
N ARG A 356 -10.84 -16.89 4.44
CA ARG A 356 -12.02 -16.08 4.74
C ARG A 356 -11.63 -14.94 5.68
N VAL A 357 -12.33 -13.84 5.58
CA VAL A 357 -12.11 -12.68 6.44
C VAL A 357 -12.37 -13.05 7.89
N GLY A 358 -11.38 -12.90 8.76
CA GLY A 358 -11.38 -13.35 10.15
C GLY A 358 -10.78 -14.74 10.38
N GLU A 359 -10.47 -15.48 9.30
CA GLU A 359 -9.87 -16.81 9.42
C GLU A 359 -8.39 -16.71 9.82
N THR A 360 -8.02 -17.58 10.76
CA THR A 360 -6.63 -17.77 11.19
C THR A 360 -6.10 -19.12 10.71
N ARG A 361 -4.94 -19.12 10.07
CA ARG A 361 -4.18 -20.33 9.75
C ARG A 361 -2.92 -20.40 10.58
N ARG A 362 -2.72 -21.51 11.26
CA ARG A 362 -1.44 -21.86 11.90
C ARG A 362 -0.45 -22.27 10.81
N LEU A 363 0.80 -21.83 10.97
CA LEU A 363 1.89 -22.12 10.05
C LEU A 363 2.85 -23.09 10.73
N ALA A 364 3.48 -23.96 9.93
CA ALA A 364 4.56 -24.78 10.43
C ALA A 364 5.77 -23.89 10.71
N PRO A 365 6.34 -23.93 11.92
CA PRO A 365 7.56 -23.20 12.20
C PRO A 365 8.70 -23.71 11.32
N ARG A 366 9.63 -22.83 10.96
CA ARG A 366 10.88 -23.24 10.31
C ARG A 366 11.62 -24.23 11.19
N PRO A 367 12.21 -25.29 10.61
CA PRO A 367 13.14 -26.10 11.37
C PRO A 367 14.26 -25.19 11.90
N PHE A 368 14.55 -25.26 13.19
CA PHE A 368 15.68 -24.53 13.77
C PHE A 368 16.98 -25.05 13.13
N ILE A 369 17.51 -24.32 12.19
CA ILE A 369 18.87 -24.54 11.68
C ILE A 369 19.77 -23.80 12.70
N ALA A 370 20.35 -24.56 13.64
CA ALA A 370 21.41 -24.01 14.48
C ALA A 370 22.44 -23.36 13.57
N ALA A 371 22.75 -22.07 13.82
CA ALA A 371 23.82 -21.41 13.12
C ALA A 371 25.09 -22.27 13.31
N GLY A 372 25.54 -22.90 12.21
CA GLY A 372 26.79 -23.65 12.23
C GLY A 372 27.91 -22.69 12.72
N PRO A 373 28.90 -23.18 13.46
CA PRO A 373 30.01 -22.36 13.92
C PRO A 373 30.59 -21.63 12.71
N GLY A 374 30.68 -20.30 12.82
CA GLY A 374 31.04 -19.40 11.74
C GLY A 374 32.29 -19.87 10.98
N ARG A 375 32.17 -19.81 9.64
CA ARG A 375 33.33 -19.82 8.75
C ARG A 375 33.79 -18.39 8.50
#